data_b91caa42686482d6d908fdddddd08a53
#
_entry.id   b91caa42686482d6d908fdddddd08a53
#
_cell.length_a   1.000
_cell.length_b   1.000
_cell.length_c   1.000
_cell.angle_alpha   90.00
_cell.angle_beta   90.00
_cell.angle_gamma   90.00
#
_symmetry.space_group_name_H-M   'P 1'
#
loop_
_entity.id
_entity.type
_entity.pdbx_description
1 polymer ?
#
loop_
_entity_poly.entity_id
_entity_poly.type
_entity_poly.pdbx_seq_one_letter_code
_entity_poly.pdbx_strand_id
1 'polypeptide(L)'
;MNNYMYNVPPISEEEYLKIQAKQNEKRALRGRSISTGLLSIICLAVFSVLAVILSLIMYTAFDGTVMLLNNKYNLIPDMLLNAMVSLVGFGVVAVIFCKATKTDLNEILPSEKLSFKKLAGVVAIGFTVCISANYIAQLFSIDLSIFGLETMYSDVKTGSTSILEHITYIIAVSIVPAVTEELVYRGCVMGRLRKYGDGFALITSAILFGMMHGNFTQAPFAFVVGLATGWAVIYTNSIFPAMIIHGLNNFMSVIADICYENLELAGYDTFYVDFVYMLIYTTVFALALVAVYMFSKKDKNFCKFKKYEGELTFSERIKTFFTSATVIIFLVISLLECLTTLQVIQ
;
A
#
# COMPACT_ATOMS: atom_id res chain seq x y z
N MET A 1 16.71 63.06 -2.14
CA MET A 1 16.94 61.61 -2.19
C MET A 1 16.84 61.05 -0.77
N ASN A 2 15.67 60.54 -0.39
CA ASN A 2 15.48 59.98 0.95
C ASN A 2 15.95 58.50 0.95
N ASN A 3 17.11 58.27 1.54
CA ASN A 3 17.60 56.93 1.86
C ASN A 3 16.81 56.40 3.05
N TYR A 4 15.71 55.69 2.82
CA TYR A 4 15.12 54.79 3.82
C TYR A 4 16.01 53.54 3.91
N MET A 5 17.10 53.63 4.70
CA MET A 5 17.75 52.42 5.21
C MET A 5 16.74 51.77 6.16
N TYR A 6 16.17 50.62 5.75
CA TYR A 6 15.43 49.74 6.65
C TYR A 6 16.42 49.21 7.68
N ASN A 7 16.42 49.79 8.87
CA ASN A 7 17.09 49.24 10.05
C ASN A 7 16.37 47.94 10.42
N VAL A 8 16.74 46.84 9.76
CA VAL A 8 16.35 45.52 10.21
C VAL A 8 17.17 45.27 11.48
N PRO A 9 16.55 45.10 12.67
CA PRO A 9 17.30 44.80 13.89
C PRO A 9 18.16 43.54 13.68
N PRO A 10 19.37 43.49 14.21
CA PRO A 10 20.22 42.32 14.09
C PRO A 10 19.49 41.11 14.69
N ILE A 11 19.41 40.01 13.94
CA ILE A 11 18.83 38.76 14.36
C ILE A 11 19.60 38.30 15.59
N SER A 12 18.91 37.90 16.68
CA SER A 12 19.54 37.34 17.87
C SER A 12 20.27 36.03 17.54
N GLU A 13 21.31 35.70 18.29
CA GLU A 13 22.04 34.43 18.09
C GLU A 13 21.10 33.22 18.22
N GLU A 14 20.17 33.26 19.14
CA GLU A 14 19.15 32.21 19.33
C GLU A 14 18.24 32.07 18.08
N GLU A 15 17.80 33.18 17.52
CA GLU A 15 16.97 33.19 16.33
C GLU A 15 17.75 32.70 15.09
N TYR A 16 19.02 33.08 14.96
CA TYR A 16 19.92 32.59 13.92
C TYR A 16 20.09 31.06 14.03
N LEU A 17 20.33 30.52 15.23
CA LEU A 17 20.46 29.08 15.46
C LEU A 17 19.19 28.32 15.11
N LYS A 18 18.00 28.84 15.46
CA LYS A 18 16.72 28.25 15.09
C LYS A 18 16.50 28.20 13.58
N ILE A 19 16.83 29.31 12.87
CA ILE A 19 16.74 29.35 11.40
C ILE A 19 17.68 28.33 10.78
N GLN A 20 18.90 28.21 11.29
CA GLN A 20 19.89 27.24 10.80
C GLN A 20 19.43 25.80 11.06
N ALA A 21 18.92 25.49 12.25
CA ALA A 21 18.35 24.19 12.60
C ALA A 21 17.21 23.81 11.64
N LYS A 22 16.26 24.73 11.44
CA LYS A 22 15.13 24.53 10.53
C LYS A 22 15.56 24.28 9.08
N GLN A 23 16.58 24.98 8.59
CA GLN A 23 17.12 24.75 7.24
C GLN A 23 17.80 23.39 7.13
N ASN A 24 18.54 22.96 8.14
CA ASN A 24 19.18 21.65 8.15
C ASN A 24 18.17 20.52 8.18
N GLU A 25 17.12 20.65 9.00
CA GLU A 25 16.00 19.69 9.02
C GLU A 25 15.31 19.58 7.67
N LYS A 26 15.04 20.73 7.02
CA LYS A 26 14.42 20.77 5.70
C LYS A 26 15.28 20.09 4.63
N ARG A 27 16.61 20.30 4.65
CA ARG A 27 17.56 19.62 3.76
C ARG A 27 17.55 18.12 3.99
N ALA A 28 17.59 17.67 5.26
CA ALA A 28 17.58 16.27 5.64
C ALA A 28 16.26 15.58 5.21
N LEU A 29 15.11 16.24 5.43
CA LEU A 29 13.83 15.73 4.97
C LEU A 29 13.77 15.65 3.45
N ARG A 30 14.24 16.66 2.72
CA ARG A 30 14.29 16.66 1.25
C ARG A 30 15.14 15.51 0.71
N GLY A 31 16.30 15.23 1.31
CA GLY A 31 17.12 14.07 0.95
C GLY A 31 16.40 12.74 1.12
N ARG A 32 15.64 12.59 2.24
CA ARG A 32 14.80 11.41 2.45
C ARG A 32 13.64 11.34 1.46
N SER A 33 13.01 12.47 1.13
CA SER A 33 11.94 12.54 0.14
C SER A 33 12.43 12.11 -1.25
N ILE A 34 13.60 12.60 -1.68
CA ILE A 34 14.23 12.19 -2.94
C ILE A 34 14.48 10.69 -2.96
N SER A 35 15.08 10.13 -1.92
CA SER A 35 15.36 8.69 -1.87
C SER A 35 14.06 7.85 -1.79
N THR A 36 13.01 8.33 -1.15
CA THR A 36 11.70 7.66 -1.07
C THR A 36 11.01 7.66 -2.44
N GLY A 37 10.94 8.82 -3.11
CA GLY A 37 10.37 8.90 -4.45
C GLY A 37 11.15 8.03 -5.46
N LEU A 38 12.49 8.02 -5.36
CA LEU A 38 13.33 7.15 -6.20
C LEU A 38 13.05 5.66 -5.95
N LEU A 39 12.91 5.25 -4.68
CA LEU A 39 12.52 3.87 -4.33
C LEU A 39 11.18 3.50 -5.00
N SER A 40 10.16 4.35 -4.87
CA SER A 40 8.84 4.10 -5.46
C SER A 40 8.90 4.00 -6.99
N ILE A 41 9.67 4.88 -7.66
CA ILE A 41 9.88 4.82 -9.12
C ILE A 41 10.58 3.51 -9.51
N ILE A 42 11.64 3.12 -8.79
CA ILE A 42 12.39 1.89 -9.10
C ILE A 42 11.52 0.67 -8.89
N CYS A 43 10.74 0.59 -7.79
CA CYS A 43 9.81 -0.51 -7.57
C CYS A 43 8.83 -0.64 -8.74
N LEU A 44 8.19 0.45 -9.14
CA LEU A 44 7.23 0.47 -10.23
C LEU A 44 7.89 0.08 -11.56
N ALA A 45 9.03 0.68 -11.90
CA ALA A 45 9.74 0.41 -13.14
C ALA A 45 10.23 -1.04 -13.21
N VAL A 46 10.83 -1.57 -12.13
CA VAL A 46 11.32 -2.96 -12.11
C VAL A 46 10.15 -3.94 -12.21
N PHE A 47 9.05 -3.67 -11.47
CA PHE A 47 7.83 -4.48 -11.55
C PHE A 47 7.30 -4.52 -13.00
N SER A 48 7.05 -3.36 -13.61
CA SER A 48 6.47 -3.27 -14.96
C SER A 48 7.38 -3.85 -16.04
N VAL A 49 8.68 -3.52 -16.00
CA VAL A 49 9.65 -4.03 -16.99
C VAL A 49 9.81 -5.55 -16.88
N LEU A 50 9.92 -6.08 -15.67
CA LEU A 50 10.01 -7.53 -15.48
C LEU A 50 8.73 -8.23 -15.92
N ALA A 51 7.55 -7.68 -15.59
CA ALA A 51 6.27 -8.25 -16.03
C ALA A 51 6.23 -8.37 -17.56
N VAL A 52 6.58 -7.31 -18.29
CA VAL A 52 6.59 -7.31 -19.76
C VAL A 52 7.63 -8.31 -20.30
N ILE A 53 8.86 -8.27 -19.82
CA ILE A 53 9.94 -9.14 -20.30
C ILE A 53 9.57 -10.62 -20.08
N LEU A 54 9.13 -10.97 -18.88
CA LEU A 54 8.83 -12.35 -18.54
C LEU A 54 7.58 -12.86 -19.26
N SER A 55 6.56 -12.02 -19.43
CA SER A 55 5.38 -12.36 -20.25
C SER A 55 5.78 -12.60 -21.71
N LEU A 56 6.67 -11.77 -22.26
CA LEU A 56 7.18 -11.95 -23.63
C LEU A 56 8.02 -13.24 -23.77
N ILE A 57 8.88 -13.55 -22.80
CA ILE A 57 9.67 -14.80 -22.79
C ILE A 57 8.73 -16.00 -22.72
N MET A 58 7.72 -15.97 -21.83
CA MET A 58 6.75 -17.04 -21.71
C MET A 58 5.98 -17.23 -23.01
N TYR A 59 5.52 -16.14 -23.62
CA TYR A 59 4.81 -16.20 -24.91
C TYR A 59 5.68 -16.79 -26.03
N THR A 60 6.93 -16.34 -26.16
CA THR A 60 7.83 -16.79 -27.24
C THR A 60 8.41 -18.19 -27.01
N ALA A 61 8.78 -18.54 -25.78
CA ALA A 61 9.39 -19.83 -25.46
C ALA A 61 8.39 -21.00 -25.55
N PHE A 62 7.11 -20.72 -25.35
CA PHE A 62 6.08 -21.75 -25.28
C PHE A 62 4.98 -21.58 -26.34
N ASP A 63 5.25 -20.74 -27.36
CA ASP A 63 4.34 -20.49 -28.51
C ASP A 63 2.90 -20.17 -28.09
N GLY A 64 2.74 -19.42 -27.00
CA GLY A 64 1.46 -19.10 -26.40
C GLY A 64 0.73 -20.30 -25.75
N THR A 65 1.28 -21.51 -25.87
CA THR A 65 0.58 -22.75 -25.45
C THR A 65 0.71 -23.06 -23.96
N VAL A 66 1.66 -22.45 -23.24
CA VAL A 66 1.80 -22.66 -21.77
C VAL A 66 0.56 -22.15 -21.01
N MET A 67 -0.15 -21.17 -21.57
CA MET A 67 -1.42 -20.71 -21.02
C MET A 67 -2.59 -21.64 -21.37
N LEU A 68 -2.41 -22.60 -22.28
CA LEU A 68 -3.47 -23.49 -22.75
C LEU A 68 -3.03 -24.95 -22.65
N LEU A 69 -3.09 -25.56 -21.47
CA LEU A 69 -3.01 -27.01 -21.32
C LEU A 69 -4.37 -27.62 -21.65
N ASN A 70 -4.42 -28.43 -22.72
CA ASN A 70 -5.64 -29.11 -23.20
C ASN A 70 -6.82 -28.15 -23.55
N ASN A 71 -6.52 -27.00 -24.19
CA ASN A 71 -7.50 -25.93 -24.49
C ASN A 71 -8.12 -25.28 -23.21
N LYS A 72 -7.51 -25.42 -22.06
CA LYS A 72 -7.88 -24.70 -20.84
C LYS A 72 -6.75 -23.79 -20.41
N TYR A 73 -7.09 -22.61 -19.91
CA TYR A 73 -6.14 -21.68 -19.33
C TYR A 73 -5.45 -22.32 -18.11
N ASN A 74 -4.10 -22.27 -18.09
CA ASN A 74 -3.33 -22.73 -16.94
C ASN A 74 -2.86 -21.53 -16.13
N LEU A 75 -3.44 -21.35 -14.95
CA LEU A 75 -3.21 -20.23 -14.08
C LEU A 75 -1.82 -20.25 -13.41
N ILE A 76 -1.21 -21.43 -13.23
CA ILE A 76 0.03 -21.59 -12.45
C ILE A 76 1.20 -20.76 -13.00
N PRO A 77 1.54 -20.82 -14.31
CA PRO A 77 2.64 -20.02 -14.84
C PRO A 77 2.46 -18.53 -14.65
N ASP A 78 1.25 -18.03 -14.86
CA ASP A 78 0.93 -16.62 -14.72
C ASP A 78 1.03 -16.15 -13.25
N MET A 79 0.53 -16.95 -12.32
CA MET A 79 0.64 -16.66 -10.89
C MET A 79 2.08 -16.75 -10.37
N LEU A 80 2.87 -17.72 -10.85
CA LEU A 80 4.30 -17.80 -10.51
C LEU A 80 5.07 -16.60 -11.03
N LEU A 81 4.75 -16.16 -12.25
CA LEU A 81 5.32 -14.96 -12.84
C LEU A 81 4.96 -13.73 -12.01
N ASN A 82 3.71 -13.55 -11.63
CA ASN A 82 3.25 -12.45 -10.78
C ASN A 82 3.98 -12.44 -9.43
N ALA A 83 4.08 -13.60 -8.76
CA ALA A 83 4.81 -13.73 -7.51
C ALA A 83 6.29 -13.35 -7.66
N MET A 84 6.95 -13.82 -8.73
CA MET A 84 8.37 -13.51 -9.00
C MET A 84 8.58 -12.02 -9.27
N VAL A 85 7.73 -11.41 -10.08
CA VAL A 85 7.78 -9.97 -10.38
C VAL A 85 7.59 -9.15 -9.11
N SER A 86 6.65 -9.54 -8.24
CA SER A 86 6.43 -8.87 -6.95
C SER A 86 7.61 -9.05 -5.99
N LEU A 87 8.16 -10.26 -5.88
CA LEU A 87 9.35 -10.54 -5.05
C LEU A 87 10.55 -9.71 -5.48
N VAL A 88 10.81 -9.60 -6.77
CA VAL A 88 11.94 -8.84 -7.29
C VAL A 88 11.66 -7.35 -7.28
N GLY A 89 10.51 -6.92 -7.81
CA GLY A 89 10.12 -5.51 -7.95
C GLY A 89 10.01 -4.78 -6.62
N PHE A 90 9.52 -5.44 -5.59
CA PHE A 90 9.39 -4.85 -4.25
C PHE A 90 10.40 -5.42 -3.26
N GLY A 91 10.48 -6.74 -3.11
CA GLY A 91 11.30 -7.39 -2.09
C GLY A 91 12.80 -7.17 -2.28
N VAL A 92 13.37 -7.55 -3.44
CA VAL A 92 14.80 -7.40 -3.72
C VAL A 92 15.17 -5.91 -3.79
N VAL A 93 14.35 -5.08 -4.44
CA VAL A 93 14.57 -3.63 -4.51
C VAL A 93 14.62 -3.01 -3.12
N ALA A 94 13.72 -3.40 -2.19
CA ALA A 94 13.76 -2.92 -0.80
C ALA A 94 15.06 -3.29 -0.09
N VAL A 95 15.53 -4.53 -0.24
CA VAL A 95 16.80 -4.99 0.36
C VAL A 95 18.01 -4.19 -0.19
N ILE A 96 18.07 -4.02 -1.51
CA ILE A 96 19.12 -3.21 -2.16
C ILE A 96 19.08 -1.77 -1.67
N PHE A 97 17.88 -1.19 -1.61
CA PHE A 97 17.68 0.18 -1.14
C PHE A 97 18.15 0.37 0.32
N CYS A 98 17.83 -0.56 1.21
CA CYS A 98 18.28 -0.52 2.61
C CYS A 98 19.79 -0.54 2.71
N LYS A 99 20.45 -1.43 1.95
CA LYS A 99 21.93 -1.49 1.88
C LYS A 99 22.53 -0.19 1.34
N ALA A 100 22.00 0.33 0.23
CA ALA A 100 22.50 1.54 -0.41
C ALA A 100 22.34 2.79 0.46
N THR A 101 21.24 2.88 1.22
CA THR A 101 20.96 4.02 2.12
C THR A 101 21.50 3.83 3.53
N LYS A 102 22.15 2.69 3.82
CA LYS A 102 22.64 2.31 5.16
C LYS A 102 21.54 2.46 6.22
N THR A 103 20.32 2.06 5.87
CA THR A 103 19.16 2.17 6.76
C THR A 103 19.25 1.09 7.84
N ASP A 104 19.00 1.45 9.10
CA ASP A 104 18.93 0.49 10.19
C ASP A 104 17.71 -0.42 10.03
N LEU A 105 17.93 -1.73 10.10
CA LEU A 105 16.86 -2.71 9.98
C LEU A 105 15.82 -2.58 11.10
N ASN A 106 16.20 -2.16 12.29
CA ASN A 106 15.26 -1.91 13.39
C ASN A 106 14.33 -0.72 13.11
N GLU A 107 14.78 0.25 12.30
CA GLU A 107 13.95 1.38 11.87
C GLU A 107 12.85 0.94 10.90
N ILE A 108 13.16 -0.04 10.01
CA ILE A 108 12.26 -0.48 8.95
C ILE A 108 11.49 -1.78 9.23
N LEU A 109 11.99 -2.62 10.13
CA LEU A 109 11.39 -3.89 10.51
C LEU A 109 11.12 -3.94 12.02
N PRO A 110 10.28 -3.03 12.55
CA PRO A 110 9.91 -3.13 13.96
C PRO A 110 9.21 -4.48 14.19
N SER A 111 9.64 -5.22 15.21
CA SER A 111 9.21 -6.61 15.44
C SER A 111 8.90 -6.91 16.91
N GLU A 112 8.28 -5.96 17.61
CA GLU A 112 7.86 -6.19 19.00
C GLU A 112 6.93 -7.40 19.08
N LYS A 113 7.16 -8.23 20.08
CA LYS A 113 6.34 -9.42 20.34
C LYS A 113 4.98 -8.98 20.89
N LEU A 114 3.93 -9.47 20.27
CA LEU A 114 2.55 -9.16 20.62
C LEU A 114 1.90 -10.35 21.31
N SER A 115 1.06 -10.09 22.33
CA SER A 115 0.14 -11.13 22.80
C SER A 115 -0.89 -11.44 21.72
N PHE A 116 -1.36 -12.69 21.67
CA PHE A 116 -2.38 -13.11 20.71
C PHE A 116 -3.63 -12.22 20.75
N LYS A 117 -4.09 -11.83 21.96
CA LYS A 117 -5.25 -10.94 22.11
C LYS A 117 -5.01 -9.55 21.50
N LYS A 118 -3.81 -8.97 21.66
CA LYS A 118 -3.46 -7.67 21.04
C LYS A 118 -3.39 -7.80 19.53
N LEU A 119 -2.73 -8.85 19.03
CA LEU A 119 -2.63 -9.12 17.60
C LEU A 119 -4.02 -9.29 16.98
N ALA A 120 -4.84 -10.17 17.51
CA ALA A 120 -6.19 -10.45 17.00
C ALA A 120 -7.08 -9.19 16.99
N GLY A 121 -7.04 -8.37 18.06
CA GLY A 121 -7.78 -7.12 18.11
C GLY A 121 -7.30 -6.08 17.11
N VAL A 122 -5.99 -5.93 16.92
CA VAL A 122 -5.42 -5.01 15.91
C VAL A 122 -5.78 -5.46 14.50
N VAL A 123 -5.67 -6.77 14.24
CA VAL A 123 -6.05 -7.35 12.94
C VAL A 123 -7.55 -7.15 12.68
N ALA A 124 -8.43 -7.40 13.65
CA ALA A 124 -9.85 -7.18 13.49
C ALA A 124 -10.19 -5.72 13.16
N ILE A 125 -9.57 -4.77 13.86
CA ILE A 125 -9.77 -3.33 13.59
C ILE A 125 -9.27 -2.97 12.19
N GLY A 126 -8.03 -3.32 11.87
CA GLY A 126 -7.41 -2.99 10.58
C GLY A 126 -8.15 -3.63 9.40
N PHE A 127 -8.53 -4.89 9.53
CA PHE A 127 -9.29 -5.61 8.51
C PHE A 127 -10.69 -5.03 8.30
N THR A 128 -11.38 -4.62 9.39
CA THR A 128 -12.66 -3.90 9.28
C THR A 128 -12.52 -2.59 8.49
N VAL A 129 -11.43 -1.85 8.68
CA VAL A 129 -11.16 -0.63 7.90
C VAL A 129 -10.93 -0.98 6.43
N CYS A 130 -10.18 -2.05 6.12
CA CYS A 130 -9.97 -2.51 4.75
C CYS A 130 -11.28 -2.91 4.05
N ILE A 131 -12.16 -3.67 4.75
CA ILE A 131 -13.50 -4.00 4.21
C ILE A 131 -14.29 -2.73 3.92
N SER A 132 -14.27 -1.76 4.84
CA SER A 132 -14.97 -0.49 4.65
C SER A 132 -14.42 0.32 3.46
N ALA A 133 -13.15 0.15 3.13
CA ALA A 133 -12.52 0.79 1.98
C ALA A 133 -13.09 0.31 0.63
N ASN A 134 -13.66 -0.91 0.55
CA ASN A 134 -14.32 -1.39 -0.68
C ASN A 134 -15.52 -0.50 -1.06
N TYR A 135 -16.25 0.05 -0.08
CA TYR A 135 -17.33 1.01 -0.37
C TYR A 135 -16.80 2.31 -0.98
N ILE A 136 -15.57 2.73 -0.63
CA ILE A 136 -14.91 3.88 -1.25
C ILE A 136 -14.57 3.56 -2.71
N ALA A 137 -14.03 2.38 -2.99
CA ALA A 137 -13.78 1.93 -4.36
C ALA A 137 -15.07 1.91 -5.20
N GLN A 138 -16.18 1.41 -4.63
CA GLN A 138 -17.48 1.42 -5.29
C GLN A 138 -17.98 2.84 -5.59
N LEU A 139 -17.86 3.78 -4.67
CA LEU A 139 -18.24 5.17 -4.90
C LEU A 139 -17.44 5.77 -6.07
N PHE A 140 -16.13 5.56 -6.12
CA PHE A 140 -15.31 6.02 -7.24
C PHE A 140 -15.69 5.37 -8.57
N SER A 141 -16.06 4.08 -8.57
CA SER A 141 -16.54 3.39 -9.76
C SER A 141 -17.88 3.96 -10.27
N ILE A 142 -18.81 4.27 -9.34
CA ILE A 142 -20.09 4.90 -9.67
C ILE A 142 -19.85 6.31 -10.25
N ASP A 143 -18.98 7.10 -9.62
CA ASP A 143 -18.66 8.45 -10.08
C ASP A 143 -18.06 8.42 -11.49
N LEU A 144 -17.16 7.48 -11.80
CA LEU A 144 -16.62 7.30 -13.14
C LEU A 144 -17.72 6.94 -14.15
N SER A 145 -18.66 6.06 -13.77
CA SER A 145 -19.74 5.64 -14.66
C SER A 145 -20.70 6.78 -15.03
N ILE A 146 -20.91 7.75 -14.12
CA ILE A 146 -21.70 8.97 -14.40
C ILE A 146 -21.05 9.79 -15.54
N PHE A 147 -19.71 9.74 -15.66
CA PHE A 147 -18.99 10.39 -16.77
C PHE A 147 -18.83 9.49 -17.99
N GLY A 148 -19.50 8.33 -18.04
CA GLY A 148 -19.36 7.36 -19.13
C GLY A 148 -17.99 6.68 -19.16
N LEU A 149 -17.31 6.59 -18.04
CA LEU A 149 -15.99 5.98 -17.89
C LEU A 149 -16.05 4.79 -16.95
N GLU A 150 -15.22 3.81 -17.22
CA GLU A 150 -14.94 2.70 -16.29
C GLU A 150 -13.44 2.41 -16.25
N THR A 151 -12.99 1.77 -15.17
CA THR A 151 -11.63 1.28 -15.09
C THR A 151 -11.56 -0.14 -15.65
N MET A 152 -10.58 -0.40 -16.52
CA MET A 152 -10.29 -1.77 -16.96
C MET A 152 -9.93 -2.62 -15.76
N TYR A 153 -10.72 -3.64 -15.51
CA TYR A 153 -10.45 -4.70 -14.56
C TYR A 153 -10.06 -5.94 -15.36
N SER A 154 -8.91 -6.52 -15.08
CA SER A 154 -8.61 -7.85 -15.57
C SER A 154 -9.24 -8.85 -14.60
N ASP A 155 -10.47 -9.26 -14.88
CA ASP A 155 -11.05 -10.41 -14.21
C ASP A 155 -10.19 -11.64 -14.57
N VAL A 156 -9.42 -12.12 -13.63
CA VAL A 156 -8.70 -13.39 -13.80
C VAL A 156 -9.73 -14.50 -13.69
N LYS A 157 -10.42 -14.79 -14.78
CA LYS A 157 -11.28 -15.99 -14.84
C LYS A 157 -10.38 -17.21 -14.92
N THR A 158 -10.32 -17.95 -13.83
CA THR A 158 -9.44 -19.10 -13.71
C THR A 158 -9.98 -20.30 -14.48
N GLY A 159 -11.30 -20.45 -14.62
CA GLY A 159 -11.95 -21.63 -15.19
C GLY A 159 -11.51 -22.93 -14.54
N SER A 160 -10.81 -22.83 -13.40
CA SER A 160 -10.10 -23.95 -12.79
C SER A 160 -10.81 -24.47 -11.56
N THR A 161 -10.86 -25.79 -11.47
CA THR A 161 -11.25 -26.52 -10.24
C THR A 161 -10.03 -27.15 -9.54
N SER A 162 -8.82 -26.80 -10.01
CA SER A 162 -7.57 -27.37 -9.47
C SER A 162 -7.20 -26.73 -8.14
N ILE A 163 -7.08 -27.53 -7.10
CA ILE A 163 -6.61 -27.07 -5.78
C ILE A 163 -5.22 -26.44 -5.86
N LEU A 164 -4.33 -26.99 -6.71
CA LEU A 164 -2.97 -26.46 -6.88
C LEU A 164 -2.99 -25.07 -7.48
N GLU A 165 -3.85 -24.80 -8.46
CA GLU A 165 -4.03 -23.48 -9.05
C GLU A 165 -4.56 -22.48 -8.02
N HIS A 166 -5.57 -22.86 -7.24
CA HIS A 166 -6.12 -22.00 -6.17
C HIS A 166 -5.05 -21.68 -5.09
N ILE A 167 -4.26 -22.66 -4.67
CA ILE A 167 -3.16 -22.42 -3.70
C ILE A 167 -2.13 -21.47 -4.31
N THR A 168 -1.74 -21.67 -5.56
CA THR A 168 -0.78 -20.81 -6.24
C THR A 168 -1.31 -19.38 -6.38
N TYR A 169 -2.60 -19.21 -6.71
CA TYR A 169 -3.28 -17.92 -6.79
C TYR A 169 -3.27 -17.21 -5.43
N ILE A 170 -3.64 -17.90 -4.35
CA ILE A 170 -3.60 -17.35 -2.98
C ILE A 170 -2.19 -16.88 -2.61
N ILE A 171 -1.16 -17.70 -2.86
CA ILE A 171 0.21 -17.32 -2.53
C ILE A 171 0.66 -16.11 -3.33
N ALA A 172 0.43 -16.11 -4.64
CA ALA A 172 0.92 -15.09 -5.55
C ALA A 172 0.26 -13.73 -5.35
N VAL A 173 -1.04 -13.70 -5.06
CA VAL A 173 -1.82 -12.45 -5.01
C VAL A 173 -2.09 -11.98 -3.58
N SER A 174 -2.08 -12.90 -2.59
CA SER A 174 -2.35 -12.51 -1.20
C SER A 174 -1.09 -12.42 -0.35
N ILE A 175 -0.28 -13.47 -0.31
CA ILE A 175 0.83 -13.57 0.65
C ILE A 175 2.04 -12.78 0.18
N VAL A 176 2.46 -12.99 -1.08
CA VAL A 176 3.66 -12.36 -1.61
C VAL A 176 3.56 -10.84 -1.63
N PRO A 177 2.51 -10.21 -2.18
CA PRO A 177 2.33 -8.75 -2.14
C PRO A 177 2.26 -8.22 -0.70
N ALA A 178 1.50 -8.86 0.17
CA ALA A 178 1.37 -8.44 1.57
C ALA A 178 2.71 -8.36 2.31
N VAL A 179 3.66 -9.24 1.99
CA VAL A 179 5.00 -9.20 2.59
C VAL A 179 5.87 -8.15 1.90
N THR A 180 5.93 -8.17 0.59
CA THR A 180 6.89 -7.35 -0.18
C THR A 180 6.51 -5.87 -0.21
N GLU A 181 5.22 -5.56 -0.35
CA GLU A 181 4.74 -4.19 -0.37
C GLU A 181 4.76 -3.54 1.02
N GLU A 182 4.40 -4.30 2.07
CA GLU A 182 4.54 -3.80 3.43
C GLU A 182 6.00 -3.54 3.80
N LEU A 183 6.94 -4.37 3.34
CA LEU A 183 8.37 -4.13 3.51
C LEU A 183 8.80 -2.79 2.88
N VAL A 184 8.31 -2.47 1.68
CA VAL A 184 8.61 -1.19 1.02
C VAL A 184 7.93 -0.04 1.74
N TYR A 185 6.58 -0.07 1.86
CA TYR A 185 5.82 1.12 2.25
C TYR A 185 5.76 1.33 3.76
N ARG A 186 5.66 0.27 4.59
CA ARG A 186 5.68 0.41 6.07
C ARG A 186 7.09 0.29 6.62
N GLY A 187 7.94 -0.51 5.98
CA GLY A 187 9.36 -0.59 6.29
C GLY A 187 10.12 0.61 5.76
N CYS A 188 10.53 0.56 4.49
CA CYS A 188 11.48 1.51 3.91
C CYS A 188 10.96 2.95 3.82
N VAL A 189 9.67 3.17 3.54
CA VAL A 189 9.09 4.51 3.42
C VAL A 189 8.68 5.04 4.79
N MET A 190 7.66 4.44 5.42
CA MET A 190 7.10 4.94 6.67
C MET A 190 8.12 4.90 7.81
N GLY A 191 8.84 3.78 8.00
CA GLY A 191 9.84 3.63 9.05
C GLY A 191 10.82 4.79 9.06
N ARG A 192 11.44 5.09 7.91
CA ARG A 192 12.41 6.19 7.77
C ARG A 192 11.81 7.59 7.94
N LEU A 193 10.49 7.74 7.75
CA LEU A 193 9.79 9.02 7.92
C LEU A 193 9.25 9.26 9.32
N ARG A 194 9.12 8.20 10.16
CA ARG A 194 8.56 8.30 11.52
C ARG A 194 9.31 9.28 12.42
N LYS A 195 10.59 9.52 12.20
CA LYS A 195 11.35 10.54 12.92
C LYS A 195 10.83 11.97 12.71
N TYR A 196 10.07 12.20 11.62
CA TYR A 196 9.38 13.47 11.37
C TYR A 196 7.93 13.47 11.87
N GLY A 197 7.57 12.52 12.74
CA GLY A 197 6.26 12.34 13.36
C GLY A 197 5.43 11.25 12.67
N ASP A 198 4.77 10.44 13.51
CA ASP A 198 4.02 9.26 13.03
C ASP A 198 2.89 9.64 12.07
N GLY A 199 2.13 10.72 12.33
CA GLY A 199 1.04 11.16 11.46
C GLY A 199 1.53 11.60 10.07
N PHE A 200 2.67 12.28 9.99
CA PHE A 200 3.31 12.64 8.73
C PHE A 200 3.74 11.39 7.96
N ALA A 201 4.42 10.46 8.62
CA ALA A 201 4.89 9.22 8.01
C ALA A 201 3.74 8.33 7.52
N LEU A 202 2.68 8.23 8.30
CA LEU A 202 1.47 7.48 7.97
C LEU A 202 0.81 7.99 6.69
N ILE A 203 0.48 9.29 6.66
CA ILE A 203 -0.23 9.91 5.54
C ILE A 203 0.62 9.85 4.25
N THR A 204 1.91 10.21 4.34
CA THR A 204 2.79 10.19 3.16
C THR A 204 2.99 8.78 2.60
N SER A 205 3.19 7.79 3.47
CA SER A 205 3.33 6.38 3.05
C SER A 205 2.02 5.85 2.44
N ALA A 206 0.87 6.17 3.03
CA ALA A 206 -0.42 5.73 2.50
C ALA A 206 -0.75 6.34 1.13
N ILE A 207 -0.42 7.63 0.91
CA ILE A 207 -0.57 8.29 -0.41
C ILE A 207 0.29 7.59 -1.46
N LEU A 208 1.58 7.35 -1.17
CA LEU A 208 2.46 6.68 -2.13
C LEU A 208 1.99 5.24 -2.40
N PHE A 209 1.52 4.53 -1.38
CA PHE A 209 0.97 3.18 -1.52
C PHE A 209 -0.30 3.15 -2.38
N GLY A 210 -1.22 4.08 -2.17
CA GLY A 210 -2.40 4.21 -3.02
C GLY A 210 -2.04 4.49 -4.47
N MET A 211 -1.19 5.48 -4.71
CA MET A 211 -0.78 5.89 -6.06
C MET A 211 0.00 4.82 -6.82
N MET A 212 0.74 3.94 -6.13
CA MET A 212 1.45 2.82 -6.75
C MET A 212 0.55 1.89 -7.57
N HIS A 213 -0.73 1.80 -7.23
CA HIS A 213 -1.65 0.86 -7.89
C HIS A 213 -2.08 1.29 -9.30
N GLY A 214 -1.81 2.53 -9.71
CA GLY A 214 -2.02 2.98 -11.09
C GLY A 214 -3.45 2.84 -11.64
N ASN A 215 -4.46 2.82 -10.75
CA ASN A 215 -5.87 2.64 -11.12
C ASN A 215 -6.75 3.56 -10.26
N PHE A 216 -7.68 4.30 -10.89
CA PHE A 216 -8.52 5.28 -10.18
C PHE A 216 -9.46 4.68 -9.14
N THR A 217 -9.94 3.46 -9.35
CA THR A 217 -10.80 2.78 -8.38
C THR A 217 -9.98 2.18 -7.24
N GLN A 218 -8.80 1.64 -7.56
CA GLN A 218 -7.96 0.95 -6.60
C GLN A 218 -7.11 1.92 -5.75
N ALA A 219 -6.67 3.05 -6.29
CA ALA A 219 -5.81 3.99 -5.57
C ALA A 219 -6.44 4.56 -4.28
N PRO A 220 -7.70 5.04 -4.26
CA PRO A 220 -8.37 5.47 -3.03
C PRO A 220 -8.59 4.33 -2.03
N PHE A 221 -8.94 3.14 -2.51
CA PHE A 221 -9.04 1.94 -1.69
C PHE A 221 -7.71 1.62 -1.01
N ALA A 222 -6.63 1.49 -1.80
CA ALA A 222 -5.30 1.18 -1.29
C ALA A 222 -4.76 2.27 -0.34
N PHE A 223 -5.10 3.54 -0.56
CA PHE A 223 -4.79 4.61 0.40
C PHE A 223 -5.38 4.31 1.78
N VAL A 224 -6.65 3.90 1.87
CA VAL A 224 -7.31 3.58 3.15
C VAL A 224 -6.72 2.31 3.77
N VAL A 225 -6.45 1.27 2.97
CA VAL A 225 -5.69 0.09 3.42
C VAL A 225 -4.33 0.51 3.96
N GLY A 226 -3.68 1.46 3.28
CA GLY A 226 -2.42 2.08 3.68
C GLY A 226 -2.47 2.76 5.06
N LEU A 227 -3.55 3.44 5.36
CA LEU A 227 -3.78 4.05 6.68
C LEU A 227 -3.99 2.99 7.76
N ALA A 228 -4.77 1.94 7.48
CA ALA A 228 -5.06 0.87 8.42
C ALA A 228 -3.80 0.07 8.81
N THR A 229 -3.03 -0.37 7.81
CA THR A 229 -1.80 -1.15 8.02
C THR A 229 -0.70 -0.30 8.64
N GLY A 230 -0.56 0.97 8.22
CA GLY A 230 0.39 1.90 8.83
C GLY A 230 0.06 2.23 10.29
N TRP A 231 -1.24 2.42 10.61
CA TRP A 231 -1.68 2.55 12.01
C TRP A 231 -1.32 1.31 12.83
N ALA A 232 -1.54 0.12 12.30
CA ALA A 232 -1.21 -1.13 12.98
C ALA A 232 0.28 -1.22 13.34
N VAL A 233 1.18 -0.82 12.40
CA VAL A 233 2.62 -0.76 12.66
C VAL A 233 2.96 0.27 13.75
N ILE A 234 2.38 1.46 13.68
CA ILE A 234 2.65 2.54 14.65
C ILE A 234 2.21 2.12 16.06
N TYR A 235 0.98 1.59 16.17
CA TYR A 235 0.40 1.20 17.46
C TYR A 235 1.08 0.00 18.09
N THR A 236 1.54 -0.95 17.29
CA THR A 236 2.13 -2.21 17.80
C THR A 236 3.65 -2.21 17.82
N ASN A 237 4.28 -1.24 17.15
CA ASN A 237 5.71 -1.26 16.84
C ASN A 237 6.16 -2.61 16.24
N SER A 238 5.32 -3.18 15.38
CA SER A 238 5.56 -4.45 14.70
C SER A 238 5.00 -4.39 13.27
N ILE A 239 5.76 -4.88 12.29
CA ILE A 239 5.31 -4.92 10.89
C ILE A 239 4.35 -6.09 10.62
N PHE A 240 4.39 -7.14 11.44
CA PHE A 240 3.60 -8.36 11.23
C PHE A 240 2.08 -8.14 11.17
N PRO A 241 1.47 -7.31 12.06
CA PRO A 241 0.03 -7.03 11.94
C PRO A 241 -0.35 -6.41 10.60
N ALA A 242 0.49 -5.54 10.03
CA ALA A 242 0.24 -4.94 8.73
C ALA A 242 0.25 -6.00 7.61
N MET A 243 1.25 -6.89 7.61
CA MET A 243 1.32 -8.00 6.65
C MET A 243 0.11 -8.94 6.77
N ILE A 244 -0.37 -9.21 7.99
CA ILE A 244 -1.55 -10.05 8.21
C ILE A 244 -2.82 -9.34 7.73
N ILE A 245 -3.03 -8.06 8.06
CA ILE A 245 -4.20 -7.29 7.63
C ILE A 245 -4.25 -7.21 6.10
N HIS A 246 -3.12 -6.86 5.47
CA HIS A 246 -3.02 -6.78 4.01
C HIS A 246 -3.23 -8.15 3.35
N GLY A 247 -2.55 -9.18 3.85
CA GLY A 247 -2.70 -10.55 3.35
C GLY A 247 -4.13 -11.08 3.48
N LEU A 248 -4.82 -10.83 4.61
CA LEU A 248 -6.22 -11.18 4.78
C LEU A 248 -7.14 -10.44 3.82
N ASN A 249 -6.89 -9.15 3.58
CA ASN A 249 -7.67 -8.38 2.62
C ASN A 249 -7.58 -8.98 1.22
N ASN A 250 -6.37 -9.25 0.74
CA ASN A 250 -6.14 -9.85 -0.58
C ASN A 250 -6.65 -11.30 -0.63
N PHE A 251 -6.46 -12.07 0.45
CA PHE A 251 -6.97 -13.44 0.55
C PHE A 251 -8.50 -13.49 0.40
N MET A 252 -9.23 -12.57 1.05
CA MET A 252 -10.68 -12.52 0.92
C MET A 252 -11.12 -12.21 -0.52
N SER A 253 -10.41 -11.30 -1.22
CA SER A 253 -10.71 -11.04 -2.64
C SER A 253 -10.49 -12.29 -3.50
N VAL A 254 -9.33 -12.96 -3.35
CA VAL A 254 -9.02 -14.19 -4.11
C VAL A 254 -10.02 -15.30 -3.83
N ILE A 255 -10.41 -15.50 -2.57
CA ILE A 255 -11.42 -16.50 -2.22
C ILE A 255 -12.81 -16.14 -2.80
N ALA A 256 -13.15 -14.84 -2.83
CA ALA A 256 -14.38 -14.41 -3.47
C ALA A 256 -14.37 -14.78 -4.97
N ASP A 257 -13.31 -14.42 -5.68
CA ASP A 257 -13.17 -14.74 -7.12
C ASP A 257 -13.31 -16.25 -7.38
N ILE A 258 -12.57 -17.06 -6.61
CA ILE A 258 -12.66 -18.54 -6.71
C ILE A 258 -14.07 -19.05 -6.43
N CYS A 259 -14.75 -18.54 -5.40
CA CYS A 259 -16.08 -19.00 -5.04
C CYS A 259 -17.14 -18.59 -6.06
N TYR A 260 -17.11 -17.32 -6.52
CA TYR A 260 -18.04 -16.82 -7.54
C TYR A 260 -17.91 -17.64 -8.81
N GLU A 261 -16.69 -17.82 -9.31
CA GLU A 261 -16.44 -18.56 -10.55
C GLU A 261 -16.87 -20.03 -10.45
N ASN A 262 -16.51 -20.71 -9.38
CA ASN A 262 -16.89 -22.13 -9.25
C ASN A 262 -18.41 -22.35 -9.08
N LEU A 263 -19.12 -21.42 -8.41
CA LEU A 263 -20.57 -21.49 -8.32
C LEU A 263 -21.25 -21.19 -9.66
N GLU A 264 -20.76 -20.18 -10.39
CA GLU A 264 -21.23 -19.84 -11.73
C GLU A 264 -21.07 -21.04 -12.68
N LEU A 265 -19.88 -21.65 -12.70
CA LEU A 265 -19.61 -22.85 -13.51
C LEU A 265 -20.49 -24.04 -13.15
N ALA A 266 -20.85 -24.18 -11.87
CA ALA A 266 -21.74 -25.23 -11.39
C ALA A 266 -23.23 -24.91 -11.55
N GLY A 267 -23.57 -23.71 -12.05
CA GLY A 267 -24.95 -23.26 -12.24
C GLY A 267 -25.69 -22.93 -10.93
N TYR A 268 -24.96 -22.64 -9.86
CA TYR A 268 -25.53 -22.22 -8.58
C TYR A 268 -25.62 -20.71 -8.46
N ASP A 269 -26.55 -20.24 -7.61
CA ASP A 269 -26.72 -18.83 -7.30
C ASP A 269 -25.53 -18.32 -6.44
N THR A 270 -24.94 -17.23 -6.85
CA THR A 270 -23.83 -16.57 -6.13
C THR A 270 -24.25 -15.90 -4.82
N PHE A 271 -25.55 -15.75 -4.58
CA PHE A 271 -26.12 -15.23 -3.33
C PHE A 271 -25.53 -15.87 -2.08
N TYR A 272 -25.22 -17.16 -2.12
CA TYR A 272 -24.61 -17.86 -0.98
C TYR A 272 -23.23 -17.31 -0.63
N VAL A 273 -22.43 -16.88 -1.61
CA VAL A 273 -21.14 -16.23 -1.38
C VAL A 273 -21.35 -14.89 -0.67
N ASP A 274 -22.24 -14.05 -1.21
CA ASP A 274 -22.56 -12.74 -0.64
C ASP A 274 -23.04 -12.86 0.81
N PHE A 275 -23.91 -13.85 1.08
CA PHE A 275 -24.43 -14.11 2.41
C PHE A 275 -23.32 -14.52 3.40
N VAL A 276 -22.43 -15.42 3.00
CA VAL A 276 -21.28 -15.85 3.82
C VAL A 276 -20.34 -14.68 4.08
N TYR A 277 -20.03 -13.88 3.06
CA TYR A 277 -19.20 -12.68 3.20
C TYR A 277 -19.84 -11.66 4.15
N MET A 278 -21.14 -11.42 4.04
CA MET A 278 -21.88 -10.56 4.97
C MET A 278 -21.74 -11.04 6.41
N LEU A 279 -21.86 -12.36 6.68
CA LEU A 279 -21.68 -12.92 8.01
C LEU A 279 -20.23 -12.74 8.53
N ILE A 280 -19.24 -13.00 7.68
CA ILE A 280 -17.81 -12.80 8.03
C ILE A 280 -17.59 -11.33 8.40
N TYR A 281 -18.02 -10.41 7.55
CA TYR A 281 -17.84 -8.97 7.75
C TYR A 281 -18.53 -8.46 9.00
N THR A 282 -19.77 -8.87 9.24
CA THR A 282 -20.51 -8.52 10.46
C THR A 282 -19.81 -9.03 11.71
N THR A 283 -19.30 -10.25 11.66
CA THR A 283 -18.56 -10.86 12.78
C THR A 283 -17.25 -10.11 13.06
N VAL A 284 -16.46 -9.84 12.02
CA VAL A 284 -15.19 -9.12 12.16
C VAL A 284 -15.44 -7.67 12.65
N PHE A 285 -16.47 -7.01 12.16
CA PHE A 285 -16.88 -5.67 12.62
C PHE A 285 -17.23 -5.68 14.12
N ALA A 286 -18.02 -6.66 14.57
CA ALA A 286 -18.35 -6.80 16.00
C ALA A 286 -17.10 -7.04 16.87
N LEU A 287 -16.18 -7.90 16.41
CA LEU A 287 -14.90 -8.13 17.09
C LEU A 287 -14.03 -6.85 17.12
N ALA A 288 -14.02 -6.07 16.05
CA ALA A 288 -13.32 -4.79 16.00
C ALA A 288 -13.90 -3.79 17.01
N LEU A 289 -15.21 -3.67 17.14
CA LEU A 289 -15.84 -2.82 18.15
C LEU A 289 -15.45 -3.20 19.57
N VAL A 290 -15.45 -4.51 19.88
CA VAL A 290 -14.98 -5.03 21.17
C VAL A 290 -13.52 -4.70 21.39
N ALA A 291 -12.66 -4.86 20.37
CA ALA A 291 -11.24 -4.54 20.46
C ALA A 291 -11.00 -3.03 20.67
N VAL A 292 -11.71 -2.15 19.95
CA VAL A 292 -11.64 -0.69 20.13
C VAL A 292 -12.05 -0.32 21.56
N TYR A 293 -13.15 -0.88 22.07
CA TYR A 293 -13.59 -0.62 23.44
C TYR A 293 -12.53 -1.06 24.45
N MET A 294 -12.00 -2.28 24.32
CA MET A 294 -10.98 -2.81 25.23
C MET A 294 -9.69 -1.98 25.20
N PHE A 295 -9.19 -1.64 24.01
CA PHE A 295 -7.95 -0.87 23.88
C PHE A 295 -8.12 0.56 24.35
N SER A 296 -9.23 1.23 24.02
CA SER A 296 -9.51 2.59 24.50
C SER A 296 -9.55 2.71 26.03
N LYS A 297 -9.98 1.65 26.72
CA LYS A 297 -10.07 1.61 28.20
C LYS A 297 -8.78 1.17 28.87
N LYS A 298 -8.02 0.25 28.26
CA LYS A 298 -6.89 -0.42 28.91
C LYS A 298 -5.52 0.03 28.42
N ASP A 299 -5.42 0.55 27.19
CA ASP A 299 -4.15 0.96 26.60
C ASP A 299 -4.10 2.48 26.38
N LYS A 300 -3.33 3.16 27.22
CA LYS A 300 -3.13 4.62 27.13
C LYS A 300 -2.46 5.05 25.81
N ASN A 301 -1.83 4.12 25.08
CA ASN A 301 -1.17 4.38 23.82
C ASN A 301 -2.05 4.10 22.59
N PHE A 302 -3.27 3.59 22.80
CA PHE A 302 -4.22 3.39 21.72
C PHE A 302 -4.50 4.71 21.00
N CYS A 303 -4.32 4.74 19.69
CA CYS A 303 -4.45 5.93 18.82
C CYS A 303 -3.52 7.10 19.16
N LYS A 304 -2.43 6.89 19.91
CA LYS A 304 -1.41 7.92 20.14
C LYS A 304 -0.35 7.85 19.05
N PHE A 305 -0.10 8.99 18.43
CA PHE A 305 0.99 9.18 17.48
C PHE A 305 2.12 9.98 18.12
N LYS A 306 3.36 9.55 17.90
CA LYS A 306 4.54 10.32 18.29
C LYS A 306 4.55 11.64 17.52
N LYS A 307 4.59 12.75 18.27
CA LYS A 307 4.70 14.08 17.68
C LYS A 307 6.13 14.32 17.20
N TYR A 308 6.26 15.18 16.24
CA TYR A 308 7.55 15.70 15.81
C TYR A 308 8.02 16.78 16.78
N GLU A 309 9.29 16.72 17.18
CA GLU A 309 9.90 17.62 18.16
C GLU A 309 10.85 18.67 17.54
N GLY A 310 10.93 18.71 16.19
CA GLY A 310 11.79 19.65 15.48
C GLY A 310 11.08 20.94 15.08
N GLU A 311 11.79 21.79 14.31
CA GLU A 311 11.37 23.16 13.96
C GLU A 311 10.39 23.23 12.78
N LEU A 312 10.24 22.14 11.99
CA LEU A 312 9.35 22.15 10.84
C LEU A 312 7.89 21.93 11.25
N THR A 313 6.98 22.79 10.85
CA THR A 313 5.55 22.56 10.99
C THR A 313 5.08 21.37 10.14
N PHE A 314 3.88 20.85 10.42
CA PHE A 314 3.31 19.75 9.62
C PHE A 314 3.17 20.13 8.14
N SER A 315 2.68 21.33 7.85
CA SER A 315 2.54 21.85 6.48
C SER A 315 3.89 21.97 5.75
N GLU A 316 4.93 22.44 6.43
CA GLU A 316 6.27 22.53 5.86
C GLU A 316 6.87 21.16 5.54
N ARG A 317 6.62 20.15 6.39
CA ARG A 317 7.03 18.77 6.12
C ARG A 317 6.32 18.20 4.90
N ILE A 318 4.99 18.33 4.82
CA ILE A 318 4.20 17.91 3.66
C ILE A 318 4.69 18.63 2.39
N LYS A 319 4.82 19.95 2.42
CA LYS A 319 5.32 20.72 1.28
C LYS A 319 6.72 20.28 0.86
N THR A 320 7.64 20.10 1.82
CA THR A 320 9.03 19.70 1.51
C THR A 320 9.06 18.31 0.88
N PHE A 321 8.22 17.38 1.33
CA PHE A 321 8.15 16.03 0.80
C PHE A 321 7.58 16.00 -0.62
N PHE A 322 6.37 16.53 -0.82
CA PHE A 322 5.66 16.45 -2.10
C PHE A 322 6.19 17.40 -3.18
N THR A 323 7.05 18.36 -2.83
CA THR A 323 7.77 19.19 -3.83
C THR A 323 9.16 18.65 -4.19
N SER A 324 9.52 17.44 -3.77
CA SER A 324 10.77 16.82 -4.24
C SER A 324 10.56 16.23 -5.65
N ALA A 325 11.57 16.38 -6.51
CA ALA A 325 11.46 16.02 -7.92
C ALA A 325 11.05 14.54 -8.13
N THR A 326 11.66 13.62 -7.40
CA THR A 326 11.37 12.18 -7.53
C THR A 326 9.97 11.81 -7.06
N VAL A 327 9.44 12.46 -6.01
CA VAL A 327 8.05 12.23 -5.57
C VAL A 327 7.07 12.78 -6.62
N ILE A 328 7.34 13.97 -7.17
CA ILE A 328 6.52 14.53 -8.27
C ILE A 328 6.53 13.58 -9.47
N ILE A 329 7.71 13.13 -9.90
CA ILE A 329 7.85 12.21 -11.04
C ILE A 329 7.05 10.91 -10.77
N PHE A 330 7.18 10.32 -9.57
CA PHE A 330 6.42 9.14 -9.20
C PHE A 330 4.91 9.37 -9.29
N LEU A 331 4.42 10.47 -8.71
CA LEU A 331 2.99 10.79 -8.72
C LEU A 331 2.46 11.04 -10.14
N VAL A 332 3.27 11.69 -11.00
CA VAL A 332 2.91 11.92 -12.41
C VAL A 332 2.84 10.59 -13.17
N ILE A 333 3.84 9.70 -13.00
CA ILE A 333 3.82 8.37 -13.63
C ILE A 333 2.58 7.60 -13.18
N SER A 334 2.33 7.51 -11.88
CA SER A 334 1.16 6.81 -11.34
C SER A 334 -0.17 7.40 -11.82
N LEU A 335 -0.27 8.73 -11.95
CA LEU A 335 -1.45 9.37 -12.51
C LEU A 335 -1.63 9.04 -14.00
N LEU A 336 -0.55 9.02 -14.78
CA LEU A 336 -0.60 8.61 -16.18
C LEU A 336 -1.03 7.14 -16.31
N GLU A 337 -0.54 6.25 -15.45
CA GLU A 337 -1.02 4.86 -15.39
C GLU A 337 -2.51 4.79 -15.08
N CYS A 338 -3.00 5.54 -14.09
CA CYS A 338 -4.44 5.63 -13.82
C CYS A 338 -5.24 6.05 -15.05
N LEU A 339 -4.73 7.01 -15.85
CA LEU A 339 -5.40 7.45 -17.07
C LEU A 339 -5.41 6.38 -18.17
N THR A 340 -4.36 5.54 -18.27
CA THR A 340 -4.31 4.44 -19.25
C THR A 340 -5.27 3.29 -18.93
N THR A 341 -5.72 3.18 -17.67
CA THR A 341 -6.70 2.17 -17.26
C THR A 341 -8.15 2.60 -17.47
N LEU A 342 -8.40 3.86 -17.87
CA LEU A 342 -9.75 4.33 -18.16
C LEU A 342 -10.20 3.94 -19.58
N GLN A 343 -11.43 3.47 -19.68
CA GLN A 343 -12.10 3.24 -20.96
C GLN A 343 -13.50 3.85 -20.94
N VAL A 344 -14.01 4.14 -22.14
CA VAL A 344 -15.39 4.65 -22.32
C VAL A 344 -16.34 3.46 -22.25
N ILE A 345 -17.41 3.60 -21.44
CA ILE A 345 -18.48 2.61 -21.38
C ILE A 345 -19.17 2.58 -22.75
N GLN A 346 -19.18 1.42 -23.38
CA GLN A 346 -19.81 1.19 -24.69
C GLN A 346 -21.30 0.91 -24.57
#